data_14c63ab3886aba27cff6d73b26117616
#
_entry.id   14c63ab3886aba27cff6d73b26117616
#
_cell.length_a   1.000
_cell.length_b   1.000
_cell.length_c   1.000
_cell.angle_alpha   90.00
_cell.angle_beta   90.00
_cell.angle_gamma   90.00
#
_symmetry.space_group_name_H-M   'P 1'
#
loop_
_entity.id
_entity.type
_entity.pdbx_description
1 polymer ?
#
loop_
_entity_poly.entity_id
_entity_poly.type
_entity_poly.pdbx_seq_one_letter_code
_entity_poly.pdbx_strand_id
1 'polypeptide(L)'
;ITSVTDKFIKENPELVRAFLEVTAESNALFAAGNSDMAIIAKDAGMSVEKTTNQMAGFGFPTPAEQKSSWLNSGGKVEGMLAFMGNMFATAENPALSDYSKTIDASFLP
;
A
#
# COMPACT_ATOMS: atom_id res chain seq x y z
N ILE A 1 -1.37 -0.02 1.82
CA ILE A 1 -0.44 1.11 1.60
C ILE A 1 0.80 0.84 2.42
N THR A 2 1.97 0.93 1.80
CA THR A 2 3.26 0.89 2.48
C THR A 2 3.64 2.30 2.91
N SER A 3 4.00 2.48 4.17
CA SER A 3 4.48 3.74 4.72
C SER A 3 5.92 3.58 5.19
N VAL A 4 6.75 4.56 4.92
CA VAL A 4 8.17 4.56 5.26
C VAL A 4 8.61 5.99 5.61
N THR A 5 9.56 6.14 6.53
CA THR A 5 10.06 7.46 6.90
C THR A 5 11.03 8.01 5.85
N ASP A 6 11.07 9.35 5.69
CA ASP A 6 12.02 10.02 4.79
C ASP A 6 13.47 9.66 5.12
N LYS A 7 13.77 9.52 6.42
CA LYS A 7 15.10 9.09 6.88
C LYS A 7 15.45 7.71 6.33
N PHE A 8 14.53 6.74 6.44
CA PHE A 8 14.78 5.38 5.98
C PHE A 8 14.96 5.31 4.46
N ILE A 9 14.12 6.03 3.70
CA ILE A 9 14.26 6.14 2.24
C ILE A 9 15.64 6.67 1.85
N LYS A 10 16.08 7.74 2.52
CA LYS A 10 17.38 8.37 2.24
C LYS A 10 18.56 7.46 2.55
N GLU A 11 18.48 6.70 3.65
CA GLU A 11 19.56 5.84 4.10
C GLU A 11 19.57 4.48 3.39
N ASN A 12 18.41 3.98 2.94
CA ASN A 12 18.23 2.63 2.41
C ASN A 12 17.36 2.58 1.15
N PRO A 13 17.63 3.35 0.10
CA PRO A 13 16.75 3.43 -1.08
C PRO A 13 16.61 2.07 -1.79
N GLU A 14 17.68 1.27 -1.84
CA GLU A 14 17.65 -0.04 -2.48
C GLU A 14 16.83 -1.07 -1.72
N LEU A 15 16.78 -0.98 -0.38
CA LEU A 15 15.91 -1.84 0.42
C LEU A 15 14.43 -1.51 0.17
N VAL A 16 14.11 -0.22 0.00
CA VAL A 16 12.74 0.19 -0.33
C VAL A 16 12.33 -0.36 -1.70
N ARG A 17 13.21 -0.29 -2.71
CA ARG A 17 12.95 -0.88 -4.03
C ARG A 17 12.75 -2.38 -3.96
N ALA A 18 13.68 -3.10 -3.33
CA ALA A 18 13.60 -4.55 -3.19
C ALA A 18 12.33 -4.99 -2.47
N PHE A 19 11.93 -4.29 -1.40
CA PHE A 19 10.67 -4.57 -0.69
C PHE A 19 9.46 -4.40 -1.61
N LEU A 20 9.41 -3.34 -2.41
CA LEU A 20 8.29 -3.09 -3.32
C LEU A 20 8.26 -4.05 -4.50
N GLU A 21 9.42 -4.50 -5.01
CA GLU A 21 9.52 -5.54 -6.02
C GLU A 21 8.93 -6.87 -5.51
N VAL A 22 9.40 -7.35 -4.36
CA VAL A 22 8.87 -8.58 -3.74
C VAL A 22 7.36 -8.47 -3.45
N THR A 23 6.91 -7.30 -3.00
CA THR A 23 5.48 -7.05 -2.77
C THR A 23 4.68 -7.12 -4.08
N ALA A 24 5.20 -6.53 -5.17
CA ALA A 24 4.55 -6.57 -6.48
C ALA A 24 4.48 -8.00 -7.04
N GLU A 25 5.55 -8.78 -6.90
CA GLU A 25 5.57 -10.19 -7.29
C GLU A 25 4.55 -11.02 -6.50
N SER A 26 4.49 -10.84 -5.18
CA SER A 26 3.52 -11.53 -4.31
C SER A 26 2.08 -11.17 -4.67
N ASN A 27 1.81 -9.91 -4.96
CA ASN A 27 0.49 -9.45 -5.40
C ASN A 27 0.11 -10.04 -6.76
N ALA A 28 1.06 -10.14 -7.68
CA ALA A 28 0.83 -10.76 -8.99
C ALA A 28 0.52 -12.26 -8.87
N LEU A 29 1.23 -12.98 -8.00
CA LEU A 29 0.94 -14.40 -7.71
C LEU A 29 -0.45 -14.58 -7.13
N PHE A 30 -0.85 -13.71 -6.20
CA PHE A 30 -2.20 -13.74 -5.62
C PHE A 30 -3.27 -13.46 -6.69
N ALA A 31 -3.09 -12.43 -7.50
CA ALA A 31 -4.03 -12.08 -8.56
C ALA A 31 -4.18 -13.20 -9.62
N ALA A 32 -3.13 -13.97 -9.87
CA ALA A 32 -3.13 -15.13 -10.75
C ALA A 32 -3.72 -16.41 -10.11
N GLY A 33 -4.11 -16.37 -8.83
CA GLY A 33 -4.61 -17.54 -8.10
C GLY A 33 -3.53 -18.57 -7.70
N ASN A 34 -2.25 -18.16 -7.73
CA ASN A 34 -1.10 -19.03 -7.48
C ASN A 34 -0.54 -18.90 -6.05
N SER A 35 -1.21 -18.16 -5.17
CA SER A 35 -0.80 -18.04 -3.77
C SER A 35 -1.23 -19.25 -2.95
N ASP A 36 -0.36 -19.67 -2.02
CA ASP A 36 -0.71 -20.70 -1.04
C ASP A 36 -1.54 -20.10 0.09
N MET A 37 -2.86 -20.29 0.02
CA MET A 37 -3.79 -19.78 1.02
C MET A 37 -3.59 -20.40 2.40
N ALA A 38 -2.99 -21.59 2.51
CA ALA A 38 -2.70 -22.19 3.81
C ALA A 38 -1.58 -21.46 4.54
N ILE A 39 -0.56 -20.98 3.82
CA ILE A 39 0.52 -20.16 4.38
C ILE A 39 -0.04 -18.83 4.84
N ILE A 40 -0.82 -18.14 4.00
CA ILE A 40 -1.43 -16.85 4.33
C ILE A 40 -2.34 -16.98 5.56
N ALA A 41 -3.17 -18.00 5.61
CA ALA A 41 -4.06 -18.25 6.72
C ALA A 41 -3.32 -18.52 8.03
N LYS A 42 -2.22 -19.29 7.98
CA LYS A 42 -1.36 -19.57 9.13
C LYS A 42 -0.77 -18.29 9.69
N ASP A 43 -0.22 -17.43 8.83
CA ASP A 43 0.40 -16.16 9.23
C ASP A 43 -0.65 -15.17 9.76
N ALA A 44 -1.86 -15.18 9.21
CA ALA A 44 -2.98 -14.37 9.69
C ALA A 44 -3.63 -14.92 11.00
N GLY A 45 -3.26 -16.12 11.45
CA GLY A 45 -3.88 -16.74 12.61
C GLY A 45 -5.35 -17.12 12.39
N MET A 46 -5.74 -17.42 11.16
CA MET A 46 -7.11 -17.71 10.75
C MET A 46 -7.24 -19.05 10.03
N SER A 47 -8.49 -19.56 9.89
CA SER A 47 -8.73 -20.69 9.01
C SER A 47 -8.59 -20.30 7.54
N VAL A 48 -8.26 -21.25 6.67
CA VAL A 48 -8.17 -21.03 5.21
C VAL A 48 -9.48 -20.46 4.65
N GLU A 49 -10.63 -20.96 5.08
CA GLU A 49 -11.94 -20.48 4.65
C GLU A 49 -12.15 -18.99 5.00
N LYS A 50 -11.90 -18.60 6.25
CA LYS A 50 -12.04 -17.21 6.70
C LYS A 50 -11.07 -16.29 5.97
N THR A 51 -9.83 -16.73 5.79
CA THR A 51 -8.80 -15.97 5.07
C THR A 51 -9.22 -15.76 3.62
N THR A 52 -9.68 -16.81 2.92
CA THR A 52 -10.13 -16.73 1.54
C THR A 52 -11.30 -15.74 1.39
N ASN A 53 -12.28 -15.81 2.28
CA ASN A 53 -13.43 -14.90 2.26
C ASN A 53 -13.02 -13.45 2.51
N GLN A 54 -12.10 -13.22 3.43
CA GLN A 54 -11.59 -11.86 3.71
C GLN A 54 -10.76 -11.31 2.55
N MET A 55 -9.88 -12.13 1.99
CA MET A 55 -9.00 -11.73 0.86
C MET A 55 -9.81 -11.40 -0.40
N ALA A 56 -10.98 -11.98 -0.60
CA ALA A 56 -11.88 -11.64 -1.71
C ALA A 56 -12.34 -10.17 -1.71
N GLY A 57 -12.30 -9.51 -0.55
CA GLY A 57 -12.61 -8.08 -0.42
C GLY A 57 -11.43 -7.14 -0.68
N PHE A 58 -10.23 -7.65 -0.91
CA PHE A 58 -9.04 -6.84 -1.13
C PHE A 58 -8.73 -6.70 -2.62
N GLY A 59 -8.30 -5.49 -3.01
CA GLY A 59 -7.75 -5.22 -4.33
C GLY A 59 -6.22 -5.08 -4.25
N PHE A 60 -5.54 -5.67 -5.22
CA PHE A 60 -4.08 -5.61 -5.34
C PHE A 60 -3.72 -4.97 -6.69
N PRO A 61 -3.77 -3.61 -6.79
CA PRO A 61 -3.45 -2.94 -8.03
C PRO A 61 -1.99 -3.19 -8.44
N THR A 62 -1.76 -3.39 -9.71
CA THR A 62 -0.42 -3.52 -10.29
C THR A 62 0.39 -2.24 -10.07
N PRO A 63 1.74 -2.27 -10.13
CA PRO A 63 2.55 -1.05 -10.06
C PRO A 63 2.14 0.01 -11.10
N ALA A 64 1.78 -0.41 -12.31
CA ALA A 64 1.31 0.49 -13.35
C ALA A 64 -0.02 1.18 -12.99
N GLU A 65 -0.99 0.43 -12.46
CA GLU A 65 -2.25 0.99 -11.98
C GLU A 65 -2.03 1.90 -10.77
N GLN A 66 -1.13 1.54 -9.87
CA GLN A 66 -0.77 2.39 -8.73
C GLN A 66 -0.20 3.73 -9.22
N LYS A 67 0.73 3.72 -10.16
CA LYS A 67 1.32 4.94 -10.75
C LYS A 67 0.29 5.80 -11.48
N SER A 68 -0.63 5.19 -12.21
CA SER A 68 -1.55 5.93 -13.11
C SER A 68 -2.83 6.43 -12.44
N SER A 69 -3.29 5.77 -11.36
CA SER A 69 -4.64 6.01 -10.82
C SER A 69 -4.72 6.17 -9.31
N TRP A 70 -3.71 5.69 -8.59
CA TRP A 70 -3.75 5.67 -7.13
C TRP A 70 -2.79 6.69 -6.51
N LEU A 71 -1.54 6.72 -6.98
CA LEU A 71 -0.44 7.50 -6.40
C LEU A 71 -0.05 8.72 -7.25
N ASN A 72 -0.71 8.93 -8.38
CA ASN A 72 -0.53 10.12 -9.20
C ASN A 72 -1.14 11.36 -8.51
N SER A 73 -0.75 12.53 -8.94
CA SER A 73 -1.33 13.79 -8.46
C SER A 73 -2.85 13.82 -8.72
N GLY A 74 -3.62 14.14 -7.70
CA GLY A 74 -5.08 14.06 -7.71
C GLY A 74 -5.63 12.62 -7.68
N GLY A 75 -4.78 11.63 -7.43
CA GLY A 75 -5.15 10.22 -7.40
C GLY A 75 -5.94 9.81 -6.15
N LYS A 76 -6.35 8.54 -6.14
CA LYS A 76 -7.24 8.01 -5.08
C LYS A 76 -6.62 8.09 -3.68
N VAL A 77 -5.30 7.88 -3.57
CA VAL A 77 -4.61 7.89 -2.27
C VAL A 77 -4.53 9.31 -1.71
N GLU A 78 -4.25 10.31 -2.55
CA GLU A 78 -4.22 11.70 -2.13
C GLU A 78 -5.58 12.16 -1.58
N GLY A 79 -6.67 11.85 -2.30
CA GLY A 79 -8.03 12.16 -1.83
C GLY A 79 -8.38 11.46 -0.51
N MET A 80 -8.01 10.20 -0.37
CA MET A 80 -8.21 9.44 0.87
C MET A 80 -7.42 10.03 2.04
N LEU A 81 -6.16 10.38 1.84
CA LEU A 81 -5.32 11.00 2.88
C LEU A 81 -5.86 12.35 3.31
N ALA A 82 -6.32 13.18 2.37
CA ALA A 82 -6.95 14.45 2.67
C ALA A 82 -8.24 14.28 3.49
N PHE A 83 -9.09 13.33 3.11
CA PHE A 83 -10.31 13.02 3.84
C PHE A 83 -10.01 12.55 5.28
N MET A 84 -9.11 11.58 5.42
CA MET A 84 -8.72 11.06 6.74
C MET A 84 -8.01 12.10 7.58
N GLY A 85 -7.11 12.88 6.99
CA GLY A 85 -6.41 13.96 7.67
C GLY A 85 -7.36 14.99 8.26
N ASN A 86 -8.38 15.39 7.51
CA ASN A 86 -9.41 16.30 8.03
C ASN A 86 -10.28 15.66 9.11
N MET A 87 -10.61 14.37 8.96
CA MET A 87 -11.45 13.64 9.93
C MET A 87 -10.74 13.50 11.29
N PHE A 88 -9.44 13.26 11.29
CA PHE A 88 -8.65 13.03 12.51
C PHE A 88 -7.84 14.25 12.96
N ALA A 89 -8.02 15.41 12.33
CA ALA A 89 -7.32 16.63 12.70
C ALA A 89 -7.65 17.07 14.12
N THR A 90 -6.63 17.52 14.83
CA THR A 90 -6.73 18.14 16.14
C THR A 90 -5.99 19.48 16.15
N ALA A 91 -6.16 20.29 17.20
CA ALA A 91 -5.40 21.53 17.34
C ALA A 91 -3.88 21.29 17.42
N GLU A 92 -3.47 20.15 17.99
CA GLU A 92 -2.06 19.75 18.13
C GLU A 92 -1.51 19.11 16.84
N ASN A 93 -2.37 18.42 16.10
CA ASN A 93 -2.04 17.74 14.85
C ASN A 93 -3.05 18.15 13.76
N PRO A 94 -2.92 19.34 13.19
CA PRO A 94 -3.81 19.81 12.14
C PRO A 94 -3.63 18.99 10.85
N ALA A 95 -4.68 18.93 10.04
CA ALA A 95 -4.58 18.36 8.70
C ALA A 95 -3.55 19.13 7.86
N LEU A 96 -2.83 18.42 7.00
CA LEU A 96 -1.94 19.06 6.02
C LEU A 96 -2.77 19.79 4.96
N SER A 97 -2.25 20.90 4.48
CA SER A 97 -2.84 21.63 3.35
C SER A 97 -2.63 20.91 2.00
N ASP A 98 -1.64 20.04 1.94
CA ASP A 98 -1.24 19.33 0.72
C ASP A 98 -0.64 17.96 1.08
N TYR A 99 -1.34 16.88 0.74
CA TYR A 99 -0.90 15.52 0.96
C TYR A 99 -0.12 14.93 -0.23
N SER A 100 -0.07 15.59 -1.38
CA SER A 100 0.66 15.11 -2.56
C SER A 100 2.14 14.87 -2.29
N LYS A 101 2.73 15.70 -1.41
CA LYS A 101 4.14 15.61 -1.01
C LYS A 101 4.48 14.41 -0.11
N THR A 102 3.46 13.74 0.42
CA THR A 102 3.63 12.54 1.24
C THR A 102 3.58 11.26 0.41
N ILE A 103 3.35 11.37 -0.90
CA ILE A 103 3.21 10.26 -1.82
C ILE A 103 4.42 10.21 -2.75
N ASP A 104 5.10 9.07 -2.77
CA ASP A 104 6.22 8.83 -3.68
C ASP A 104 6.05 7.49 -4.39
N ALA A 105 5.76 7.53 -5.69
CA ALA A 105 5.63 6.36 -6.55
C ALA A 105 6.92 5.99 -7.31
N SER A 106 8.02 6.73 -7.10
CA SER A 106 9.27 6.56 -7.86
C SER A 106 9.99 5.25 -7.55
N PHE A 107 9.70 4.64 -6.40
CA PHE A 107 10.29 3.37 -5.98
C PHE A 107 9.52 2.14 -6.47
N LEU A 108 8.34 2.29 -7.04
CA LEU A 108 7.60 1.17 -7.62
C LEU A 108 8.30 0.62 -8.87
N PRO A 109 8.31 -0.73 -9.03
CA PRO A 109 8.87 -1.38 -10.21
C PRO A 109 8.10 -1.04 -11.51
#